data_f25c316bbdc1f39420a1631dc13ca40b
#
_entry.id   f25c316bbdc1f39420a1631dc13ca40b
#
_cell.length_a   1.000
_cell.length_b   1.000
_cell.length_c   1.000
_cell.angle_alpha   90.00
_cell.angle_beta   90.00
_cell.angle_gamma   90.00
#
_symmetry.space_group_name_H-M   'P 1'
#
loop_
_entity.id
_entity.type
_entity.pdbx_description
1 polymer ?
#
loop_
_entity_poly.entity_id
_entity_poly.type
_entity_poly.pdbx_seq_one_letter_code
_entity_poly.pdbx_strand_id
1 'polypeptide(L)'
;MPASAVTLSDLYFLAIKHDPTFNAAVKEQVAGKEYENIGLSQLLPNISINYKNNPRNWQRKAYPINIFQDKITTVEYQNYQSYSVNAIISQPLFDYTAFSEYKASIIKTLLADSHYQNKFSELIIRLIDNYIQVAYTQDKLLLNQAQQEIYQKQLASSQRLFELGEGTKTDIAEIETRLYLTQSQYTDLQLEIEKAKNKLSAMIGSQLPTHEHIAKLTDTKFVLQSLAPDDYSTWEKNAIQNNLKIQSARHEMAIAKQEIEKNRGEFFPTVQFYAAYSSSNSDSNNTINQKYQSANVGFYVSMPLFNGGKTTASMRQSTAKYQMSAFERDAIIQNIMQELRYQYQICSTSHIKLMAFEQAVSSAKLQLNATRKSYIGGQRTMVDVLNAEELLYRAQQDLIKAKYDYIQAWALLHQYTNTLDIEKIKIIENYFQ
;
A
#
# COMPACT_ATOMS: atom_id res chain seq x y z
N MET A 1 6.77 -28.80 26.75
CA MET A 1 7.83 -28.10 26.02
C MET A 1 7.68 -26.64 26.36
N PRO A 2 8.72 -25.85 26.67
CA PRO A 2 8.57 -24.43 26.83
C PRO A 2 8.01 -23.89 25.52
N ALA A 3 6.94 -23.10 25.58
CA ALA A 3 6.40 -22.43 24.44
C ALA A 3 7.52 -21.54 23.89
N SER A 4 8.05 -21.87 22.72
CA SER A 4 9.03 -21.01 22.06
C SER A 4 8.29 -19.74 21.66
N ALA A 5 8.84 -18.58 22.07
CA ALA A 5 8.29 -17.30 21.63
C ALA A 5 8.27 -17.27 20.09
N VAL A 6 7.17 -16.79 19.53
CA VAL A 6 7.03 -16.66 18.07
C VAL A 6 8.02 -15.57 17.60
N THR A 7 8.92 -15.96 16.70
CA THR A 7 9.95 -15.06 16.21
C THR A 7 9.42 -14.13 15.10
N LEU A 8 10.06 -12.98 14.91
CA LEU A 8 9.69 -12.05 13.83
C LEU A 8 9.89 -12.70 12.46
N SER A 9 10.91 -13.56 12.32
CA SER A 9 11.19 -14.32 11.09
C SER A 9 10.09 -15.33 10.78
N ASP A 10 9.54 -16.05 11.78
CA ASP A 10 8.42 -16.97 11.57
C ASP A 10 7.16 -16.24 11.09
N LEU A 11 6.86 -15.11 11.72
CA LEU A 11 5.74 -14.25 11.34
C LEU A 11 5.90 -13.67 9.93
N TYR A 12 7.12 -13.36 9.51
CA TYR A 12 7.41 -12.88 8.17
C TYR A 12 7.02 -13.91 7.10
N PHE A 13 7.39 -15.17 7.27
CA PHE A 13 7.01 -16.21 6.31
C PHE A 13 5.50 -16.49 6.29
N LEU A 14 4.85 -16.42 7.45
CA LEU A 14 3.39 -16.53 7.53
C LEU A 14 2.68 -15.35 6.88
N ALA A 15 3.16 -14.12 7.10
CA ALA A 15 2.57 -12.92 6.51
C ALA A 15 2.69 -12.91 4.97
N ILE A 16 3.82 -13.32 4.40
CA ILE A 16 3.96 -13.46 2.94
C ILE A 16 2.91 -14.42 2.37
N LYS A 17 2.61 -15.50 3.10
CA LYS A 17 1.68 -16.53 2.63
C LYS A 17 0.22 -16.14 2.81
N HIS A 18 -0.11 -15.42 3.88
CA HIS A 18 -1.50 -15.25 4.32
C HIS A 18 -2.02 -13.82 4.29
N ASP A 19 -1.16 -12.77 4.24
CA ASP A 19 -1.64 -11.38 4.24
C ASP A 19 -2.51 -11.09 3.01
N PRO A 20 -3.81 -10.75 3.19
CA PRO A 20 -4.72 -10.55 2.07
C PRO A 20 -4.31 -9.35 1.19
N THR A 21 -3.75 -8.30 1.80
CA THR A 21 -3.32 -7.08 1.09
C THR A 21 -2.14 -7.37 0.18
N PHE A 22 -1.19 -8.17 0.66
CA PHE A 22 -0.05 -8.58 -0.15
C PHE A 22 -0.45 -9.60 -1.23
N ASN A 23 -1.31 -10.57 -0.91
CA ASN A 23 -1.82 -11.51 -1.89
C ASN A 23 -2.61 -10.82 -3.01
N ALA A 24 -3.34 -9.75 -2.71
CA ALA A 24 -3.96 -8.90 -3.73
C ALA A 24 -2.90 -8.26 -4.65
N ALA A 25 -1.81 -7.72 -4.09
CA ALA A 25 -0.72 -7.14 -4.88
C ALA A 25 0.00 -8.16 -5.76
N VAL A 26 0.14 -9.42 -5.30
CA VAL A 26 0.66 -10.53 -6.13
C VAL A 26 -0.23 -10.76 -7.36
N LYS A 27 -1.57 -10.73 -7.19
CA LYS A 27 -2.50 -10.89 -8.31
C LYS A 27 -2.54 -9.66 -9.21
N GLU A 28 -2.41 -8.47 -8.65
CA GLU A 28 -2.27 -7.22 -9.40
C GLU A 28 -1.03 -7.24 -10.30
N GLN A 29 0.12 -7.73 -9.80
CA GLN A 29 1.32 -7.91 -10.61
C GLN A 29 1.09 -8.89 -11.77
N VAL A 30 0.43 -10.04 -11.50
CA VAL A 30 0.11 -11.02 -12.55
C VAL A 30 -0.77 -10.38 -13.63
N ALA A 31 -1.79 -9.62 -13.23
CA ALA A 31 -2.64 -8.87 -14.17
C ALA A 31 -1.83 -7.79 -14.91
N GLY A 32 -0.92 -7.12 -14.22
CA GLY A 32 -0.07 -6.08 -14.79
C GLY A 32 0.92 -6.59 -15.85
N LYS A 33 1.37 -7.84 -15.76
CA LYS A 33 2.21 -8.48 -16.79
C LYS A 33 1.50 -8.65 -18.12
N GLU A 34 0.18 -8.70 -18.11
CA GLU A 34 -0.61 -8.80 -19.35
C GLU A 34 -0.75 -7.47 -20.11
N TYR A 35 -0.37 -6.33 -19.51
CA TYR A 35 -0.41 -5.05 -20.22
C TYR A 35 0.42 -5.06 -21.50
N GLU A 36 1.61 -5.65 -21.48
CA GLU A 36 2.48 -5.75 -22.65
C GLU A 36 1.82 -6.59 -23.75
N ASN A 37 1.23 -7.75 -23.42
CA ASN A 37 0.53 -8.61 -24.34
C ASN A 37 -0.71 -7.92 -24.96
N ILE A 38 -1.47 -7.18 -24.12
CA ILE A 38 -2.62 -6.39 -24.57
C ILE A 38 -2.18 -5.28 -25.52
N GLY A 39 -1.10 -4.57 -25.20
CA GLY A 39 -0.54 -3.55 -26.08
C GLY A 39 -0.03 -4.12 -27.39
N LEU A 40 0.68 -5.24 -27.34
CA LEU A 40 1.19 -5.94 -28.53
C LEU A 40 0.05 -6.42 -29.44
N SER A 41 -1.07 -6.87 -28.86
CA SER A 41 -2.22 -7.37 -29.64
C SER A 41 -2.80 -6.33 -30.61
N GLN A 42 -2.62 -5.02 -30.33
CA GLN A 42 -3.05 -3.96 -31.24
C GLN A 42 -2.21 -3.87 -32.53
N LEU A 43 -1.02 -4.46 -32.52
CA LEU A 43 -0.10 -4.53 -33.67
C LEU A 43 -0.20 -5.87 -34.42
N LEU A 44 -0.93 -6.83 -33.88
CA LEU A 44 -1.09 -8.18 -34.45
C LEU A 44 -2.35 -8.28 -35.33
N PRO A 45 -2.45 -9.33 -36.20
CA PRO A 45 -3.63 -9.57 -37.00
C PRO A 45 -4.86 -9.78 -36.14
N ASN A 46 -5.97 -9.15 -36.52
CA ASN A 46 -7.29 -9.41 -35.95
C ASN A 46 -8.10 -10.22 -36.95
N ILE A 47 -8.68 -11.34 -36.49
CA ILE A 47 -9.53 -12.22 -37.29
C ILE A 47 -10.93 -12.21 -36.69
N SER A 48 -11.93 -11.84 -37.48
CA SER A 48 -13.32 -11.82 -37.06
C SER A 48 -14.23 -12.54 -38.03
N ILE A 49 -15.23 -13.25 -37.51
CA ILE A 49 -16.30 -13.87 -38.27
C ILE A 49 -17.61 -13.34 -37.72
N ASN A 50 -18.41 -12.77 -38.60
CA ASN A 50 -19.73 -12.26 -38.27
C ASN A 50 -20.80 -13.04 -39.04
N TYR A 51 -21.73 -13.63 -38.33
CA TYR A 51 -22.89 -14.30 -38.89
C TYR A 51 -24.17 -13.57 -38.50
N LYS A 52 -24.97 -13.19 -39.49
CA LYS A 52 -26.28 -12.57 -39.29
C LYS A 52 -27.32 -13.39 -40.01
N ASN A 53 -28.41 -13.74 -39.36
CA ASN A 53 -29.55 -14.43 -39.91
C ASN A 53 -30.84 -13.74 -39.50
N ASN A 54 -31.63 -13.35 -40.51
CA ASN A 54 -32.95 -12.78 -40.30
C ASN A 54 -33.97 -13.74 -40.93
N PRO A 55 -34.60 -14.62 -40.16
CA PRO A 55 -35.52 -15.62 -40.67
C PRO A 55 -36.82 -15.02 -41.24
N ARG A 56 -37.13 -13.77 -40.90
CA ARG A 56 -38.29 -13.03 -41.43
C ARG A 56 -37.95 -11.58 -41.65
N ASN A 57 -37.97 -11.16 -42.91
CA ASN A 57 -37.98 -9.76 -43.31
C ASN A 57 -39.25 -9.54 -44.11
N TRP A 58 -39.84 -8.36 -44.04
CA TRP A 58 -40.86 -7.90 -44.95
C TRP A 58 -40.49 -6.51 -45.47
N GLN A 59 -40.88 -6.27 -46.73
CA GLN A 59 -40.67 -4.97 -47.34
C GLN A 59 -41.90 -4.59 -48.13
N ARG A 60 -42.19 -3.29 -48.13
CA ARG A 60 -43.22 -2.69 -48.95
C ARG A 60 -42.55 -1.78 -49.96
N LYS A 61 -42.66 -2.05 -51.23
CA LYS A 61 -42.25 -1.18 -52.33
C LYS A 61 -43.45 -0.45 -52.86
N ALA A 62 -43.34 0.86 -53.05
CA ALA A 62 -44.34 1.67 -53.74
C ALA A 62 -43.64 2.42 -54.87
N TYR A 63 -43.97 2.18 -56.11
CA TYR A 63 -43.33 2.84 -57.23
C TYR A 63 -44.38 3.23 -58.26
N PRO A 64 -44.26 4.38 -58.98
CA PRO A 64 -45.14 4.77 -59.96
C PRO A 64 -44.90 3.99 -61.29
N ILE A 65 -45.96 3.44 -61.88
CA ILE A 65 -45.94 2.84 -63.20
C ILE A 65 -46.74 3.76 -64.13
N ASN A 66 -46.16 4.10 -65.28
CA ASN A 66 -46.87 4.85 -66.33
C ASN A 66 -47.55 3.86 -67.24
N ILE A 67 -48.88 3.79 -67.20
CA ILE A 67 -49.70 3.00 -68.12
C ILE A 67 -50.59 3.95 -68.89
N PHE A 68 -50.36 4.09 -70.18
CA PHE A 68 -51.17 4.93 -71.12
C PHE A 68 -51.40 6.40 -70.62
N GLN A 69 -50.35 7.09 -70.17
CA GLN A 69 -50.34 8.46 -69.62
C GLN A 69 -50.87 8.64 -68.18
N ASP A 70 -51.39 7.58 -67.55
CA ASP A 70 -51.79 7.61 -66.14
C ASP A 70 -50.65 7.12 -65.21
N LYS A 71 -50.36 7.89 -64.13
CA LYS A 71 -49.43 7.48 -63.09
C LYS A 71 -50.14 6.68 -62.00
N ILE A 72 -50.02 5.33 -62.05
CA ILE A 72 -50.58 4.45 -61.06
C ILE A 72 -49.48 4.07 -60.09
N THR A 73 -49.71 4.23 -58.78
CA THR A 73 -48.75 3.74 -57.72
C THR A 73 -49.03 2.28 -57.48
N THR A 74 -48.08 1.46 -57.86
CA THR A 74 -48.13 0.01 -57.56
C THR A 74 -47.44 -0.24 -56.23
N VAL A 75 -48.09 -1.06 -55.38
CA VAL A 75 -47.54 -1.42 -54.05
C VAL A 75 -47.32 -2.95 -54.09
N GLU A 76 -46.06 -3.31 -53.84
CA GLU A 76 -45.64 -4.72 -53.75
C GLU A 76 -45.18 -5.02 -52.32
N TYR A 77 -45.60 -6.12 -51.73
CA TYR A 77 -45.22 -6.65 -50.46
C TYR A 77 -44.41 -7.94 -50.66
N GLN A 78 -43.20 -7.97 -50.11
CA GLN A 78 -42.32 -9.13 -50.17
C GLN A 78 -41.94 -9.60 -48.79
N ASN A 79 -42.06 -10.92 -48.55
CA ASN A 79 -41.53 -11.58 -47.35
C ASN A 79 -40.33 -12.43 -47.79
N TYR A 80 -39.22 -12.32 -47.07
CA TYR A 80 -38.00 -13.02 -47.43
C TYR A 80 -37.15 -13.37 -46.19
N GLN A 81 -36.25 -14.31 -46.38
CA GLN A 81 -35.20 -14.63 -45.39
C GLN A 81 -33.88 -14.04 -45.87
N SER A 82 -33.04 -13.61 -44.91
CA SER A 82 -31.70 -13.14 -45.26
C SER A 82 -30.66 -13.68 -44.28
N TYR A 83 -29.49 -13.98 -44.80
CA TYR A 83 -28.34 -14.28 -44.00
C TYR A 83 -27.08 -13.64 -44.60
N SER A 84 -26.09 -13.37 -43.74
CA SER A 84 -24.75 -12.98 -44.18
C SER A 84 -23.70 -13.61 -43.28
N VAL A 85 -22.61 -14.06 -43.89
CA VAL A 85 -21.38 -14.51 -43.23
C VAL A 85 -20.26 -13.63 -43.76
N ASN A 86 -19.55 -12.97 -42.85
CA ASN A 86 -18.40 -12.14 -43.18
C ASN A 86 -17.21 -12.59 -42.34
N ALA A 87 -16.14 -13.06 -42.97
CA ALA A 87 -14.86 -13.34 -42.36
C ALA A 87 -13.85 -12.26 -42.78
N ILE A 88 -13.23 -11.60 -41.81
CA ILE A 88 -12.31 -10.50 -42.09
C ILE A 88 -11.02 -10.75 -41.28
N ILE A 89 -9.89 -10.63 -41.96
CA ILE A 89 -8.56 -10.54 -41.39
C ILE A 89 -8.09 -9.12 -41.61
N SER A 90 -7.68 -8.42 -40.54
CA SER A 90 -7.10 -7.10 -40.63
C SER A 90 -5.77 -7.07 -39.87
N GLN A 91 -4.73 -6.52 -40.51
CA GLN A 91 -3.38 -6.39 -39.95
C GLN A 91 -2.94 -4.94 -40.08
N PRO A 92 -2.69 -4.21 -38.95
CA PRO A 92 -2.05 -2.91 -39.01
C PRO A 92 -0.62 -3.07 -39.57
N LEU A 93 -0.28 -2.33 -40.60
CA LEU A 93 1.07 -2.26 -41.16
C LEU A 93 1.82 -1.00 -40.67
N PHE A 94 1.06 0.09 -40.52
CA PHE A 94 1.54 1.31 -39.94
C PHE A 94 0.42 1.98 -39.12
N ASP A 95 0.64 2.04 -37.82
CA ASP A 95 -0.23 2.77 -36.86
C ASP A 95 0.65 3.29 -35.72
N TYR A 96 1.00 4.58 -35.78
CA TYR A 96 1.84 5.20 -34.77
C TYR A 96 1.13 5.31 -33.40
N THR A 97 -0.20 5.42 -33.38
CA THR A 97 -1.00 5.43 -32.17
C THR A 97 -0.90 4.08 -31.45
N ALA A 98 -1.15 2.98 -32.16
CA ALA A 98 -1.02 1.63 -31.63
C ALA A 98 0.43 1.33 -31.16
N PHE A 99 1.43 1.78 -31.91
CA PHE A 99 2.84 1.61 -31.53
C PHE A 99 3.18 2.39 -30.25
N SER A 100 2.68 3.62 -30.09
CA SER A 100 2.87 4.42 -28.88
C SER A 100 2.15 3.80 -27.67
N GLU A 101 0.95 3.23 -27.87
CA GLU A 101 0.22 2.49 -26.83
C GLU A 101 0.97 1.21 -26.42
N TYR A 102 1.56 0.48 -27.37
CA TYR A 102 2.43 -0.66 -27.07
C TYR A 102 3.64 -0.25 -26.22
N LYS A 103 4.31 0.87 -26.54
CA LYS A 103 5.39 1.40 -25.70
C LYS A 103 4.89 1.79 -24.30
N ALA A 104 3.74 2.40 -24.20
CA ALA A 104 3.12 2.72 -22.92
C ALA A 104 2.81 1.44 -22.11
N SER A 105 2.36 0.38 -22.78
CA SER A 105 2.01 -0.89 -22.12
C SER A 105 3.22 -1.60 -21.51
N ILE A 106 4.39 -1.55 -22.16
CA ILE A 106 5.66 -2.03 -21.59
C ILE A 106 5.96 -1.29 -20.28
N ILE A 107 5.80 0.04 -20.27
CA ILE A 107 6.06 0.83 -19.05
C ILE A 107 5.01 0.55 -17.98
N LYS A 108 3.74 0.30 -18.35
CA LYS A 108 2.68 -0.12 -17.41
C LYS A 108 3.03 -1.46 -16.73
N THR A 109 3.65 -2.39 -17.45
CA THR A 109 4.16 -3.65 -16.86
C THR A 109 5.27 -3.38 -15.84
N LEU A 110 6.23 -2.49 -16.14
CA LEU A 110 7.29 -2.09 -15.20
C LEU A 110 6.72 -1.35 -13.98
N LEU A 111 5.68 -0.54 -14.16
CA LEU A 111 4.96 0.11 -13.07
C LEU A 111 4.31 -0.91 -12.14
N ALA A 112 3.65 -1.93 -12.71
CA ALA A 112 3.02 -3.00 -11.93
C ALA A 112 4.07 -3.78 -11.10
N ASP A 113 5.25 -4.04 -11.65
CA ASP A 113 6.35 -4.66 -10.91
C ASP A 113 6.86 -3.75 -9.78
N SER A 114 6.99 -2.44 -10.02
CA SER A 114 7.39 -1.47 -9.00
C SER A 114 6.35 -1.37 -7.87
N HIS A 115 5.04 -1.42 -8.20
CA HIS A 115 3.96 -1.45 -7.23
C HIS A 115 4.00 -2.72 -6.37
N TYR A 116 4.23 -3.88 -6.99
CA TYR A 116 4.38 -5.15 -6.26
C TYR A 116 5.55 -5.09 -5.26
N GLN A 117 6.72 -4.62 -5.68
CA GLN A 117 7.89 -4.49 -4.80
C GLN A 117 7.63 -3.51 -3.65
N ASN A 118 6.94 -2.39 -3.93
CA ASN A 118 6.55 -1.44 -2.90
C ASN A 118 5.59 -2.08 -1.89
N LYS A 119 4.59 -2.84 -2.34
CA LYS A 119 3.66 -3.57 -1.46
C LYS A 119 4.37 -4.65 -0.63
N PHE A 120 5.38 -5.30 -1.19
CA PHE A 120 6.23 -6.23 -0.44
C PHE A 120 7.01 -5.51 0.67
N SER A 121 7.64 -4.38 0.35
CA SER A 121 8.34 -3.56 1.35
C SER A 121 7.39 -2.99 2.42
N GLU A 122 6.17 -2.58 2.03
CA GLU A 122 5.12 -2.15 2.96
C GLU A 122 4.64 -3.30 3.88
N LEU A 123 4.57 -4.54 3.37
CA LEU A 123 4.25 -5.72 4.19
C LEU A 123 5.26 -5.89 5.33
N ILE A 124 6.56 -5.80 5.01
CA ILE A 124 7.63 -5.95 6.00
C ILE A 124 7.52 -4.89 7.10
N ILE A 125 7.33 -3.63 6.72
CA ILE A 125 7.18 -2.55 7.70
C ILE A 125 5.92 -2.72 8.54
N ARG A 126 4.79 -3.05 7.96
CA ARG A 126 3.55 -3.32 8.72
C ARG A 126 3.72 -4.47 9.71
N LEU A 127 4.47 -5.50 9.32
CA LEU A 127 4.78 -6.62 10.21
C LEU A 127 5.65 -6.16 11.39
N ILE A 128 6.75 -5.43 11.10
CA ILE A 128 7.64 -4.88 12.12
C ILE A 128 6.87 -3.96 13.07
N ASP A 129 6.07 -3.03 12.54
CA ASP A 129 5.29 -2.09 13.33
C ASP A 129 4.28 -2.78 14.25
N ASN A 130 3.54 -3.77 13.72
CA ASN A 130 2.57 -4.52 14.52
C ASN A 130 3.28 -5.39 15.59
N TYR A 131 4.43 -5.98 15.26
CA TYR A 131 5.24 -6.74 16.22
C TYR A 131 5.76 -5.84 17.35
N ILE A 132 6.34 -4.71 16.99
CA ILE A 132 6.82 -3.68 17.92
C ILE A 132 5.66 -3.21 18.82
N GLN A 133 4.49 -2.95 18.25
CA GLN A 133 3.33 -2.48 19.01
C GLN A 133 2.89 -3.49 20.07
N VAL A 134 2.86 -4.80 19.74
CA VAL A 134 2.54 -5.83 20.73
C VAL A 134 3.60 -5.88 21.83
N ALA A 135 4.89 -5.93 21.46
CA ALA A 135 5.99 -6.01 22.43
C ALA A 135 6.03 -4.78 23.35
N TYR A 136 5.92 -3.57 22.79
CA TYR A 136 5.89 -2.31 23.52
C TYR A 136 4.73 -2.24 24.53
N THR A 137 3.52 -2.66 24.08
CA THR A 137 2.35 -2.62 24.97
C THR A 137 2.44 -3.70 26.06
N GLN A 138 3.07 -4.85 25.78
CA GLN A 138 3.38 -5.86 26.80
C GLN A 138 4.36 -5.33 27.86
N ASP A 139 5.42 -4.64 27.46
CA ASP A 139 6.36 -4.03 28.40
C ASP A 139 5.70 -2.94 29.25
N LYS A 140 4.84 -2.11 28.65
CA LYS A 140 4.03 -1.13 29.41
C LYS A 140 3.11 -1.81 30.42
N LEU A 141 2.46 -2.93 30.04
CA LEU A 141 1.58 -3.66 30.93
C LEU A 141 2.34 -4.23 32.14
N LEU A 142 3.52 -4.81 31.92
CA LEU A 142 4.36 -5.34 33.00
C LEU A 142 4.82 -4.22 33.95
N LEU A 143 5.20 -3.07 33.42
CA LEU A 143 5.57 -1.92 34.23
C LEU A 143 4.40 -1.39 35.03
N ASN A 144 3.19 -1.35 34.44
CA ASN A 144 1.97 -0.95 35.14
C ASN A 144 1.58 -1.95 36.24
N GLN A 145 1.71 -3.26 36.01
CA GLN A 145 1.48 -4.29 37.04
C GLN A 145 2.42 -4.11 38.24
N ALA A 146 3.73 -3.89 37.98
CA ALA A 146 4.68 -3.61 39.03
C ALA A 146 4.32 -2.37 39.85
N GLN A 147 3.82 -1.31 39.19
CA GLN A 147 3.33 -0.09 39.86
C GLN A 147 2.11 -0.36 40.72
N GLN A 148 1.14 -1.16 40.23
CA GLN A 148 -0.03 -1.55 41.02
C GLN A 148 0.36 -2.32 42.28
N GLU A 149 1.27 -3.29 42.17
CA GLU A 149 1.76 -4.02 43.33
C GLU A 149 2.42 -3.09 44.39
N ILE A 150 3.15 -2.08 43.96
CA ILE A 150 3.74 -1.08 44.87
C ILE A 150 2.63 -0.34 45.60
N TYR A 151 1.64 0.20 44.88
CA TYR A 151 0.55 0.96 45.53
C TYR A 151 -0.32 0.07 46.43
N GLN A 152 -0.57 -1.20 46.08
CA GLN A 152 -1.26 -2.15 46.97
C GLN A 152 -0.52 -2.36 48.29
N LYS A 153 0.81 -2.57 48.23
CA LYS A 153 1.63 -2.75 49.41
C LYS A 153 1.66 -1.48 50.29
N GLN A 154 1.74 -0.33 49.66
CA GLN A 154 1.70 0.96 50.37
C GLN A 154 0.35 1.23 51.01
N LEU A 155 -0.75 0.93 50.31
CA LEU A 155 -2.11 1.07 50.87
C LEU A 155 -2.26 0.21 52.10
N ALA A 156 -1.90 -1.04 52.06
CA ALA A 156 -1.97 -1.95 53.20
C ALA A 156 -1.10 -1.46 54.37
N SER A 157 0.09 -0.90 54.09
CA SER A 157 0.94 -0.30 55.13
C SER A 157 0.34 0.96 55.73
N SER A 158 -0.20 1.87 54.93
CA SER A 158 -0.81 3.12 55.42
C SER A 158 -2.09 2.90 56.19
N GLN A 159 -2.89 1.89 55.82
CA GLN A 159 -4.07 1.47 56.59
C GLN A 159 -3.69 0.97 57.98
N ARG A 160 -2.64 0.13 58.04
CA ARG A 160 -2.14 -0.37 59.34
C ARG A 160 -1.58 0.76 60.24
N LEU A 161 -0.86 1.71 59.67
CA LEU A 161 -0.35 2.87 60.40
C LEU A 161 -1.50 3.76 60.92
N PHE A 162 -2.55 3.93 60.13
CA PHE A 162 -3.74 4.68 60.53
C PHE A 162 -4.47 3.98 61.70
N GLU A 163 -4.62 2.66 61.66
CA GLU A 163 -5.19 1.89 62.78
C GLU A 163 -4.41 2.02 64.09
N LEU A 164 -3.09 2.18 63.95
CA LEU A 164 -2.18 2.43 65.10
C LEU A 164 -2.16 3.90 65.58
N GLY A 165 -2.86 4.80 64.87
CA GLY A 165 -2.86 6.22 65.17
C GLY A 165 -1.67 7.03 64.66
N GLU A 166 -0.81 6.41 63.82
CA GLU A 166 0.42 7.00 63.27
C GLU A 166 0.27 7.48 61.83
N GLY A 167 -0.84 7.16 61.15
CA GLY A 167 -1.14 7.50 59.73
C GLY A 167 -2.30 8.51 59.57
N THR A 168 -2.45 9.03 58.37
CA THR A 168 -3.54 9.97 58.03
C THR A 168 -4.53 9.36 57.02
N LYS A 169 -5.81 9.80 57.09
CA LYS A 169 -6.80 9.44 56.07
C LYS A 169 -6.43 10.00 54.67
N THR A 170 -5.71 11.13 54.66
CA THR A 170 -5.25 11.77 53.44
C THR A 170 -4.27 10.89 52.68
N ASP A 171 -3.33 10.24 53.37
CA ASP A 171 -2.36 9.33 52.76
C ASP A 171 -3.07 8.10 52.12
N ILE A 172 -4.05 7.54 52.84
CA ILE A 172 -4.87 6.43 52.32
C ILE A 172 -5.60 6.84 51.03
N ALA A 173 -6.32 7.98 51.07
CA ALA A 173 -7.08 8.47 49.92
C ALA A 173 -6.19 8.77 48.67
N GLU A 174 -4.99 9.32 48.92
CA GLU A 174 -4.01 9.61 47.86
C GLU A 174 -3.52 8.30 47.19
N ILE A 175 -3.16 7.28 47.99
CA ILE A 175 -2.72 5.99 47.47
C ILE A 175 -3.87 5.26 46.74
N GLU A 176 -5.07 5.27 47.28
CA GLU A 176 -6.26 4.69 46.68
C GLU A 176 -6.54 5.34 45.29
N THR A 177 -6.44 6.67 45.21
CA THR A 177 -6.64 7.39 43.95
C THR A 177 -5.64 6.94 42.91
N ARG A 178 -4.35 6.85 43.25
CA ARG A 178 -3.29 6.40 42.33
C ARG A 178 -3.47 4.93 41.95
N LEU A 179 -3.88 4.08 42.88
CA LEU A 179 -4.16 2.68 42.61
C LEU A 179 -5.30 2.53 41.61
N TYR A 180 -6.43 3.23 41.81
CA TYR A 180 -7.57 3.16 40.87
C TYR A 180 -7.24 3.71 39.48
N LEU A 181 -6.47 4.80 39.39
CA LEU A 181 -5.98 5.32 38.10
C LEU A 181 -5.09 4.31 37.39
N THR A 182 -4.19 3.64 38.13
CA THR A 182 -3.31 2.61 37.54
C THR A 182 -4.08 1.36 37.15
N GLN A 183 -5.15 0.98 37.86
CA GLN A 183 -6.06 -0.10 37.46
C GLN A 183 -6.83 0.24 36.17
N SER A 184 -7.28 1.49 36.02
CA SER A 184 -7.90 1.95 34.77
C SER A 184 -6.91 1.84 33.60
N GLN A 185 -5.67 2.33 33.78
CA GLN A 185 -4.63 2.21 32.76
C GLN A 185 -4.31 0.74 32.39
N TYR A 186 -4.36 -0.16 33.38
CA TYR A 186 -4.18 -1.60 33.13
C TYR A 186 -5.22 -2.15 32.15
N THR A 187 -6.48 -1.78 32.35
CA THR A 187 -7.58 -2.20 31.47
C THR A 187 -7.40 -1.66 30.05
N ASP A 188 -7.00 -0.38 29.92
CA ASP A 188 -6.73 0.23 28.62
C ASP A 188 -5.57 -0.48 27.89
N LEU A 189 -4.49 -0.81 28.62
CA LEU A 189 -3.35 -1.54 28.06
C LEU A 189 -3.73 -2.97 27.63
N GLN A 190 -4.62 -3.65 28.35
CA GLN A 190 -5.12 -4.95 27.93
C GLN A 190 -5.89 -4.86 26.60
N LEU A 191 -6.74 -3.84 26.44
CA LEU A 191 -7.45 -3.61 25.17
C LEU A 191 -6.49 -3.26 24.04
N GLU A 192 -5.45 -2.45 24.29
CA GLU A 192 -4.40 -2.14 23.31
C GLU A 192 -3.64 -3.39 22.85
N ILE A 193 -3.26 -4.28 23.77
CA ILE A 193 -2.60 -5.56 23.46
C ILE A 193 -3.49 -6.43 22.58
N GLU A 194 -4.75 -6.62 22.95
CA GLU A 194 -5.68 -7.42 22.14
C GLU A 194 -5.88 -6.84 20.74
N LYS A 195 -6.01 -5.52 20.64
CA LYS A 195 -6.06 -4.83 19.35
C LYS A 195 -4.80 -5.04 18.50
N ALA A 196 -3.61 -4.97 19.11
CA ALA A 196 -2.33 -5.17 18.41
C ALA A 196 -2.16 -6.63 17.98
N LYS A 197 -2.49 -7.60 18.84
CA LYS A 197 -2.50 -9.03 18.51
C LYS A 197 -3.47 -9.35 17.37
N ASN A 198 -4.67 -8.78 17.38
CA ASN A 198 -5.65 -8.99 16.32
C ASN A 198 -5.17 -8.47 14.96
N LYS A 199 -4.48 -7.32 14.93
CA LYS A 199 -3.86 -6.81 13.70
C LYS A 199 -2.79 -7.75 13.17
N LEU A 200 -1.94 -8.28 14.05
CA LEU A 200 -0.89 -9.23 13.67
C LEU A 200 -1.50 -10.55 13.19
N SER A 201 -2.51 -11.06 13.91
CA SER A 201 -3.26 -12.28 13.54
C SER A 201 -3.92 -12.15 12.16
N ALA A 202 -4.48 -10.99 11.84
CA ALA A 202 -5.07 -10.73 10.52
C ALA A 202 -4.03 -10.78 9.38
N MET A 203 -2.78 -10.41 9.65
CA MET A 203 -1.70 -10.50 8.66
C MET A 203 -1.22 -11.92 8.43
N ILE A 204 -1.15 -12.75 9.50
CA ILE A 204 -0.61 -14.11 9.42
C ILE A 204 -1.68 -15.16 9.10
N GLY A 205 -2.96 -14.77 9.03
CA GLY A 205 -4.07 -15.67 8.71
C GLY A 205 -4.41 -16.70 9.79
N SER A 206 -3.85 -16.56 10.99
CA SER A 206 -4.11 -17.45 12.14
C SER A 206 -4.15 -16.62 13.43
N GLN A 207 -4.92 -17.06 14.40
CA GLN A 207 -4.87 -16.46 15.73
C GLN A 207 -3.49 -16.73 16.35
N LEU A 208 -2.86 -15.67 16.86
CA LEU A 208 -1.71 -15.85 17.74
C LEU A 208 -2.19 -16.63 18.98
N PRO A 209 -1.55 -17.73 19.35
CA PRO A 209 -1.95 -18.49 20.53
C PRO A 209 -2.00 -17.58 21.76
N THR A 210 -3.09 -17.69 22.52
CA THR A 210 -3.38 -16.83 23.68
C THR A 210 -2.26 -16.89 24.73
N HIS A 211 -1.50 -17.97 24.74
CA HIS A 211 -0.41 -18.25 25.69
C HIS A 211 1.01 -18.01 25.13
N GLU A 212 1.14 -17.74 23.83
CA GLU A 212 2.43 -17.38 23.24
C GLU A 212 2.71 -15.90 23.45
N HIS A 213 3.74 -15.62 24.21
CA HIS A 213 4.28 -14.29 24.37
C HIS A 213 5.18 -13.98 23.17
N ILE A 214 4.98 -12.81 22.57
CA ILE A 214 6.01 -12.23 21.70
C ILE A 214 7.25 -12.02 22.59
N ALA A 215 8.41 -12.31 22.05
CA ALA A 215 9.66 -12.13 22.76
C ALA A 215 9.81 -10.68 23.26
N LYS A 216 10.29 -10.54 24.49
CA LYS A 216 10.47 -9.25 25.14
C LYS A 216 11.75 -8.56 24.64
N LEU A 217 11.73 -7.24 24.64
CA LEU A 217 12.94 -6.46 24.42
C LEU A 217 13.92 -6.76 25.58
N THR A 218 15.11 -7.23 25.26
CA THR A 218 16.11 -7.61 26.25
C THR A 218 17.17 -6.52 26.35
N ASP A 219 17.26 -5.86 27.50
CA ASP A 219 18.20 -4.76 27.74
C ASP A 219 19.67 -5.15 27.47
N THR A 220 20.06 -6.38 27.76
CA THR A 220 21.42 -6.88 27.56
C THR A 220 21.79 -7.09 26.09
N LYS A 221 20.79 -7.22 25.18
CA LYS A 221 20.99 -7.43 23.76
C LYS A 221 20.68 -6.20 22.92
N PHE A 222 20.12 -5.16 23.52
CA PHE A 222 19.82 -3.94 22.83
C PHE A 222 21.12 -3.15 22.56
N VAL A 223 21.63 -3.26 21.35
CA VAL A 223 22.82 -2.56 20.88
C VAL A 223 22.44 -1.71 19.68
N LEU A 224 22.67 -0.40 19.79
CA LEU A 224 22.47 0.51 18.66
C LEU A 224 23.36 0.10 17.49
N GLN A 225 22.76 -0.12 16.33
CA GLN A 225 23.48 -0.36 15.09
C GLN A 225 24.13 0.94 14.61
N SER A 226 25.40 0.89 14.25
CA SER A 226 26.05 2.02 13.59
C SER A 226 25.37 2.28 12.23
N LEU A 227 25.08 3.55 11.97
CA LEU A 227 24.62 3.94 10.64
C LEU A 227 25.77 3.77 9.64
N ALA A 228 25.58 2.91 8.67
CA ALA A 228 26.54 2.69 7.59
C ALA A 228 25.83 2.88 6.25
N PRO A 229 26.10 3.96 5.53
CA PRO A 229 27.07 5.04 5.77
C PRO A 229 26.64 6.03 6.86
N ASP A 230 27.61 6.70 7.50
CA ASP A 230 27.36 7.70 8.54
C ASP A 230 26.95 9.09 7.99
N ASP A 231 27.06 9.27 6.69
CA ASP A 231 26.74 10.50 5.97
C ASP A 231 25.31 10.48 5.41
N TYR A 232 24.49 11.48 5.79
CA TYR A 232 23.11 11.64 5.29
C TYR A 232 23.05 11.78 3.76
N SER A 233 24.03 12.46 3.13
CA SER A 233 23.98 12.69 1.68
C SER A 233 24.02 11.38 0.89
N THR A 234 24.67 10.36 1.42
CA THR A 234 24.69 9.03 0.79
C THR A 234 23.33 8.32 0.93
N TRP A 235 22.66 8.44 2.08
CA TRP A 235 21.30 7.94 2.25
C TRP A 235 20.32 8.62 1.30
N GLU A 236 20.42 9.95 1.15
CA GLU A 236 19.60 10.73 0.22
C GLU A 236 19.79 10.27 -1.24
N LYS A 237 21.03 10.12 -1.69
CA LYS A 237 21.34 9.60 -3.05
C LYS A 237 20.75 8.21 -3.26
N ASN A 238 20.97 7.31 -2.29
CA ASN A 238 20.45 5.95 -2.37
C ASN A 238 18.93 5.92 -2.43
N ALA A 239 18.24 6.74 -1.63
CA ALA A 239 16.79 6.84 -1.66
C ALA A 239 16.26 7.38 -2.99
N ILE A 240 16.86 8.44 -3.55
CA ILE A 240 16.47 8.99 -4.85
C ILE A 240 16.62 7.94 -5.97
N GLN A 241 17.63 7.08 -5.88
CA GLN A 241 17.90 6.06 -6.90
C GLN A 241 17.01 4.83 -6.76
N ASN A 242 16.84 4.34 -5.53
CA ASN A 242 16.31 3.00 -5.26
C ASN A 242 14.92 2.99 -4.64
N ASN A 243 14.37 4.12 -4.19
CA ASN A 243 13.06 4.15 -3.56
C ASN A 243 11.97 3.76 -4.56
N LEU A 244 11.17 2.78 -4.19
CA LEU A 244 10.15 2.17 -5.06
C LEU A 244 9.01 3.12 -5.42
N LYS A 245 8.63 4.04 -4.51
CA LYS A 245 7.60 5.06 -4.80
C LYS A 245 8.12 6.09 -5.81
N ILE A 246 9.41 6.48 -5.72
CA ILE A 246 10.03 7.37 -6.70
C ILE A 246 10.14 6.67 -8.07
N GLN A 247 10.46 5.38 -8.10
CA GLN A 247 10.49 4.60 -9.35
C GLN A 247 9.10 4.51 -9.98
N SER A 248 8.06 4.23 -9.19
CA SER A 248 6.67 4.23 -9.68
C SER A 248 6.29 5.58 -10.31
N ALA A 249 6.57 6.68 -9.64
CA ALA A 249 6.29 8.03 -10.16
C ALA A 249 7.07 8.35 -11.45
N ARG A 250 8.30 7.82 -11.61
CA ARG A 250 9.05 7.92 -12.89
C ARG A 250 8.39 7.13 -14.00
N HIS A 251 7.86 5.94 -13.71
CA HIS A 251 7.12 5.15 -14.70
C HIS A 251 5.81 5.82 -15.08
N GLU A 252 5.05 6.37 -14.13
CA GLU A 252 3.83 7.13 -14.39
C GLU A 252 4.08 8.35 -15.31
N MET A 253 5.14 9.10 -15.04
CA MET A 253 5.58 10.20 -15.89
C MET A 253 5.97 9.71 -17.30
N ALA A 254 6.64 8.56 -17.41
CA ALA A 254 7.01 7.98 -18.69
C ALA A 254 5.79 7.49 -19.48
N ILE A 255 4.75 6.95 -18.81
CA ILE A 255 3.46 6.61 -19.43
C ILE A 255 2.78 7.87 -19.95
N ALA A 256 2.71 8.94 -19.16
CA ALA A 256 2.14 10.22 -19.58
C ALA A 256 2.86 10.82 -20.81
N LYS A 257 4.18 10.60 -20.93
CA LYS A 257 4.95 10.96 -22.13
C LYS A 257 4.51 10.15 -23.36
N GLN A 258 4.30 8.85 -23.22
CA GLN A 258 3.81 8.02 -24.32
C GLN A 258 2.38 8.40 -24.75
N GLU A 259 1.55 8.90 -23.83
CA GLU A 259 0.21 9.40 -24.16
C GLU A 259 0.27 10.66 -25.05
N ILE A 260 1.31 11.50 -24.92
CA ILE A 260 1.55 12.61 -25.88
C ILE A 260 1.84 12.04 -27.26
N GLU A 261 2.75 11.04 -27.36
CA GLU A 261 3.11 10.41 -28.62
C GLU A 261 1.93 9.68 -29.26
N LYS A 262 1.09 9.04 -28.47
CA LYS A 262 -0.16 8.42 -28.92
C LYS A 262 -1.09 9.47 -29.55
N ASN A 263 -1.34 10.60 -28.88
CA ASN A 263 -2.17 11.67 -29.43
C ASN A 263 -1.51 12.36 -30.64
N ARG A 264 -0.16 12.39 -30.70
CA ARG A 264 0.56 12.82 -31.91
C ARG A 264 0.32 11.87 -33.08
N GLY A 265 0.15 10.56 -32.78
CA GLY A 265 -0.16 9.54 -33.77
C GLY A 265 -1.44 9.79 -34.57
N GLU A 266 -2.41 10.48 -33.97
CA GLU A 266 -3.66 10.86 -34.65
C GLU A 266 -3.46 11.83 -35.82
N PHE A 267 -2.28 12.46 -35.98
CA PHE A 267 -1.94 13.28 -37.16
C PHE A 267 -1.35 12.45 -38.30
N PHE A 268 -0.92 11.23 -38.08
CA PHE A 268 -0.30 10.38 -39.08
C PHE A 268 -1.33 9.52 -39.81
N PRO A 269 -1.05 9.09 -41.06
CA PRO A 269 -1.87 8.09 -41.72
C PRO A 269 -1.77 6.75 -41.00
N THR A 270 -2.85 5.97 -41.06
CA THR A 270 -2.84 4.54 -40.69
C THR A 270 -2.91 3.72 -41.97
N VAL A 271 -2.16 2.62 -42.01
CA VAL A 271 -2.13 1.67 -43.12
C VAL A 271 -2.48 0.29 -42.58
N GLN A 272 -3.53 -0.31 -43.16
CA GLN A 272 -4.00 -1.65 -42.80
C GLN A 272 -4.01 -2.54 -44.04
N PHE A 273 -3.50 -3.75 -43.91
CA PHE A 273 -3.77 -4.84 -44.83
C PHE A 273 -5.05 -5.51 -44.38
N TYR A 274 -5.89 -5.87 -45.34
CA TYR A 274 -7.09 -6.65 -45.06
C TYR A 274 -7.35 -7.74 -46.12
N ALA A 275 -7.91 -8.85 -45.65
CA ALA A 275 -8.48 -9.90 -46.48
C ALA A 275 -9.89 -10.19 -45.95
N ALA A 276 -10.88 -10.17 -46.83
CA ALA A 276 -12.27 -10.37 -46.45
C ALA A 276 -12.95 -11.39 -47.40
N TYR A 277 -13.71 -12.28 -46.80
CA TYR A 277 -14.63 -13.16 -47.50
C TYR A 277 -16.06 -12.88 -47.00
N SER A 278 -16.97 -12.68 -47.96
CA SER A 278 -18.39 -12.45 -47.67
C SER A 278 -19.25 -13.41 -48.46
N SER A 279 -20.22 -14.00 -47.77
CA SER A 279 -21.31 -14.76 -48.40
C SER A 279 -22.64 -14.27 -47.85
N SER A 280 -23.50 -13.78 -48.73
CA SER A 280 -24.80 -13.24 -48.32
C SER A 280 -25.91 -13.71 -49.21
N ASN A 281 -27.13 -13.76 -48.67
CA ASN A 281 -28.36 -14.06 -49.40
C ASN A 281 -29.41 -13.05 -48.96
N SER A 282 -30.01 -12.36 -49.94
CA SER A 282 -31.09 -11.38 -49.71
C SER A 282 -30.72 -10.31 -48.67
N ASP A 283 -29.49 -9.80 -48.71
CA ASP A 283 -28.92 -8.86 -47.67
C ASP A 283 -29.36 -7.40 -47.86
N SER A 284 -29.96 -7.09 -49.00
CA SER A 284 -30.52 -5.75 -49.28
C SER A 284 -31.83 -5.84 -50.06
N ASN A 285 -32.55 -4.72 -50.14
CA ASN A 285 -33.80 -4.59 -50.84
C ASN A 285 -33.72 -4.94 -52.35
N ASN A 286 -32.53 -4.82 -52.94
CA ASN A 286 -32.30 -5.08 -54.36
C ASN A 286 -31.80 -6.50 -54.63
N THR A 287 -31.46 -7.28 -53.58
CA THR A 287 -30.84 -8.61 -53.68
C THR A 287 -31.74 -9.72 -53.16
N ILE A 288 -33.05 -9.48 -53.03
CA ILE A 288 -33.99 -10.52 -52.57
C ILE A 288 -33.93 -11.72 -53.51
N ASN A 289 -33.83 -12.95 -52.92
CA ASN A 289 -33.64 -14.22 -53.60
C ASN A 289 -32.35 -14.35 -54.44
N GLN A 290 -31.32 -13.51 -54.11
CA GLN A 290 -30.02 -13.58 -54.75
C GLN A 290 -28.94 -13.91 -53.73
N LYS A 291 -27.99 -14.77 -54.13
CA LYS A 291 -26.83 -15.17 -53.31
C LYS A 291 -25.58 -14.56 -53.93
N TYR A 292 -24.78 -13.89 -53.06
CA TYR A 292 -23.51 -13.30 -53.43
C TYR A 292 -22.39 -13.92 -52.63
N GLN A 293 -21.25 -14.14 -53.27
CA GLN A 293 -19.99 -14.54 -52.65
C GLN A 293 -18.89 -13.64 -53.18
N SER A 294 -18.10 -13.09 -52.33
CA SER A 294 -16.97 -12.25 -52.72
C SER A 294 -15.76 -12.50 -51.80
N ALA A 295 -14.58 -12.40 -52.39
CA ALA A 295 -13.32 -12.42 -51.68
C ALA A 295 -12.50 -11.20 -52.12
N ASN A 296 -12.03 -10.43 -51.14
CA ASN A 296 -11.31 -9.19 -51.38
C ASN A 296 -10.02 -9.20 -50.56
N VAL A 297 -8.93 -8.73 -51.16
CA VAL A 297 -7.64 -8.52 -50.52
C VAL A 297 -7.15 -7.14 -50.92
N GLY A 298 -6.63 -6.38 -49.96
CA GLY A 298 -6.18 -5.03 -50.26
C GLY A 298 -5.52 -4.32 -49.09
N PHE A 299 -5.18 -3.07 -49.34
CA PHE A 299 -4.67 -2.14 -48.35
C PHE A 299 -5.68 -1.02 -48.17
N TYR A 300 -5.84 -0.60 -46.93
CA TYR A 300 -6.66 0.56 -46.58
C TYR A 300 -5.73 1.59 -45.92
N VAL A 301 -5.72 2.81 -46.46
CA VAL A 301 -4.98 3.95 -45.93
C VAL A 301 -5.98 5.02 -45.47
N SER A 302 -5.89 5.43 -44.25
CA SER A 302 -6.74 6.50 -43.68
C SER A 302 -5.87 7.57 -43.06
N MET A 303 -6.12 8.82 -43.41
CA MET A 303 -5.47 10.00 -42.82
C MET A 303 -6.53 11.08 -42.53
N PRO A 304 -6.82 11.38 -41.27
CA PRO A 304 -7.75 12.45 -40.93
C PRO A 304 -7.08 13.80 -41.16
N LEU A 305 -7.62 14.59 -42.10
CA LEU A 305 -7.07 15.92 -42.41
C LEU A 305 -7.59 16.99 -41.43
N PHE A 306 -8.81 16.84 -40.96
CA PHE A 306 -9.42 17.73 -39.98
C PHE A 306 -10.52 17.03 -39.19
N ASN A 307 -10.45 17.12 -37.86
CA ASN A 307 -11.41 16.50 -36.94
C ASN A 307 -11.96 17.50 -35.91
N GLY A 308 -12.23 18.74 -36.36
CA GLY A 308 -12.80 19.75 -35.49
C GLY A 308 -11.86 20.26 -34.40
N GLY A 309 -10.55 20.08 -34.55
CA GLY A 309 -9.55 20.48 -33.54
C GLY A 309 -9.38 19.51 -32.37
N LYS A 310 -10.04 18.34 -32.39
CA LYS A 310 -9.96 17.31 -31.31
C LYS A 310 -8.52 16.90 -31.05
N THR A 311 -7.76 16.48 -32.07
CA THR A 311 -6.38 16.00 -31.92
C THR A 311 -5.47 17.07 -31.28
N THR A 312 -5.59 18.33 -31.70
CA THR A 312 -4.83 19.45 -31.11
C THR A 312 -5.19 19.66 -29.63
N ALA A 313 -6.47 19.55 -29.28
CA ALA A 313 -6.93 19.68 -27.90
C ALA A 313 -6.44 18.51 -27.03
N SER A 314 -6.55 17.27 -27.54
CA SER A 314 -6.05 16.05 -26.88
C SER A 314 -4.53 16.11 -26.63
N MET A 315 -3.76 16.61 -27.59
CA MET A 315 -2.32 16.79 -27.45
C MET A 315 -1.96 17.84 -26.39
N ARG A 316 -2.68 18.97 -26.33
CA ARG A 316 -2.49 19.95 -25.26
C ARG A 316 -2.86 19.40 -23.88
N GLN A 317 -3.94 18.62 -23.81
CA GLN A 317 -4.37 17.96 -22.58
C GLN A 317 -3.31 16.96 -22.09
N SER A 318 -2.81 16.08 -22.96
CA SER A 318 -1.78 15.10 -22.58
C SER A 318 -0.46 15.76 -22.20
N THR A 319 -0.09 16.90 -22.85
CA THR A 319 1.08 17.69 -22.44
C THR A 319 0.92 18.25 -21.03
N ALA A 320 -0.27 18.78 -20.69
CA ALA A 320 -0.56 19.27 -19.34
C ALA A 320 -0.54 18.14 -18.30
N LYS A 321 -1.07 16.94 -18.64
CA LYS A 321 -0.99 15.75 -17.79
C LYS A 321 0.44 15.27 -17.55
N TYR A 322 1.30 15.32 -18.56
CA TYR A 322 2.72 15.02 -18.40
C TYR A 322 3.41 16.01 -17.45
N GLN A 323 3.12 17.32 -17.57
CA GLN A 323 3.64 18.32 -16.64
C GLN A 323 3.11 18.10 -15.22
N MET A 324 1.83 17.74 -15.07
CA MET A 324 1.23 17.37 -13.78
C MET A 324 2.00 16.19 -13.15
N SER A 325 2.22 15.11 -13.90
CA SER A 325 2.95 13.95 -13.38
C SER A 325 4.41 14.25 -13.01
N ALA A 326 5.06 15.24 -13.67
CA ALA A 326 6.37 15.71 -13.28
C ALA A 326 6.36 16.40 -11.91
N PHE A 327 5.37 17.27 -11.65
CA PHE A 327 5.21 17.92 -10.34
C PHE A 327 4.81 16.92 -9.24
N GLU A 328 3.97 15.95 -9.56
CA GLU A 328 3.60 14.87 -8.63
C GLU A 328 4.82 14.03 -8.23
N ARG A 329 5.68 13.66 -9.18
CA ARG A 329 6.97 13.01 -8.90
C ARG A 329 7.84 13.86 -7.97
N ASP A 330 7.96 15.17 -8.22
CA ASP A 330 8.78 16.07 -7.41
C ASP A 330 8.22 16.20 -5.99
N ALA A 331 6.88 16.25 -5.84
CA ALA A 331 6.22 16.23 -4.54
C ALA A 331 6.49 14.92 -3.77
N ILE A 332 6.42 13.77 -4.45
CA ILE A 332 6.76 12.46 -3.86
C ILE A 332 8.22 12.45 -3.38
N ILE A 333 9.16 12.94 -4.20
CA ILE A 333 10.57 13.03 -3.82
C ILE A 333 10.73 13.90 -2.56
N GLN A 334 10.11 15.09 -2.52
CA GLN A 334 10.20 15.98 -1.36
C GLN A 334 9.67 15.32 -0.08
N ASN A 335 8.51 14.68 -0.15
CA ASN A 335 7.94 13.98 0.99
C ASN A 335 8.85 12.85 1.49
N ILE A 336 9.39 12.04 0.58
CA ILE A 336 10.30 10.95 0.94
C ILE A 336 11.58 11.50 1.56
N MET A 337 12.13 12.60 1.03
CA MET A 337 13.34 13.23 1.59
C MET A 337 13.11 13.81 2.99
N GLN A 338 11.95 14.40 3.25
CA GLN A 338 11.57 14.86 4.59
C GLN A 338 11.50 13.72 5.59
N GLU A 339 10.80 12.64 5.23
CA GLU A 339 10.66 11.47 6.08
C GLU A 339 12.02 10.75 6.31
N LEU A 340 12.80 10.57 5.24
CA LEU A 340 14.14 10.00 5.33
C LEU A 340 15.04 10.78 6.31
N ARG A 341 15.01 12.11 6.19
CA ARG A 341 15.79 13.00 7.09
C ARG A 341 15.33 12.86 8.54
N TYR A 342 14.02 12.80 8.75
CA TYR A 342 13.46 12.62 10.08
C TYR A 342 13.90 11.29 10.70
N GLN A 343 13.79 10.17 9.95
CA GLN A 343 14.23 8.87 10.46
C GLN A 343 15.74 8.80 10.70
N TYR A 344 16.53 9.41 9.81
CA TYR A 344 17.98 9.52 10.00
C TYR A 344 18.33 10.31 11.28
N GLN A 345 17.63 11.43 11.54
CA GLN A 345 17.84 12.21 12.76
C GLN A 345 17.49 11.42 14.03
N ILE A 346 16.38 10.66 14.01
CA ILE A 346 16.06 9.77 15.13
C ILE A 346 17.19 8.78 15.36
N CYS A 347 17.65 8.08 14.34
CA CYS A 347 18.71 7.09 14.47
C CYS A 347 20.03 7.71 14.95
N SER A 348 20.46 8.84 14.38
CA SER A 348 21.73 9.50 14.71
C SER A 348 21.74 10.09 16.12
N THR A 349 20.60 10.56 16.63
CA THR A 349 20.50 11.13 17.99
C THR A 349 20.12 10.11 19.06
N SER A 350 19.74 8.89 18.67
CA SER A 350 19.25 7.86 19.61
C SER A 350 20.26 7.51 20.69
N HIS A 351 21.56 7.50 20.38
CA HIS A 351 22.59 7.21 21.39
C HIS A 351 22.55 8.21 22.54
N ILE A 352 22.51 9.51 22.24
CA ILE A 352 22.45 10.58 23.23
C ILE A 352 21.12 10.51 24.00
N LYS A 353 20.02 10.31 23.31
CA LYS A 353 18.68 10.23 23.90
C LYS A 353 18.55 9.05 24.87
N LEU A 354 19.03 7.87 24.49
CA LEU A 354 18.99 6.67 25.33
C LEU A 354 19.88 6.83 26.58
N MET A 355 21.11 7.32 26.43
CA MET A 355 21.97 7.62 27.58
C MET A 355 21.31 8.59 28.56
N ALA A 356 20.64 9.63 28.05
CA ALA A 356 19.93 10.60 28.90
C ALA A 356 18.79 9.96 29.67
N PHE A 357 17.98 9.08 29.01
CA PHE A 357 16.91 8.38 29.70
C PHE A 357 17.39 7.31 30.67
N GLU A 358 18.47 6.60 30.39
CA GLU A 358 19.11 5.66 31.35
C GLU A 358 19.59 6.39 32.60
N GLN A 359 20.22 7.56 32.42
CA GLN A 359 20.62 8.39 33.52
C GLN A 359 19.43 8.95 34.32
N ALA A 360 18.33 9.33 33.59
CA ALA A 360 17.11 9.78 34.26
C ALA A 360 16.49 8.67 35.12
N VAL A 361 16.41 7.44 34.61
CA VAL A 361 15.92 6.27 35.36
C VAL A 361 16.82 6.03 36.60
N SER A 362 18.14 6.07 36.45
CA SER A 362 19.08 5.89 37.54
C SER A 362 18.90 6.97 38.64
N SER A 363 18.80 8.24 38.22
CA SER A 363 18.61 9.38 39.12
C SER A 363 17.25 9.32 39.83
N ALA A 364 16.15 8.98 39.09
CA ALA A 364 14.83 8.84 39.70
C ALA A 364 14.77 7.69 40.71
N LYS A 365 15.51 6.59 40.46
CA LYS A 365 15.63 5.47 41.40
C LYS A 365 16.36 5.87 42.68
N LEU A 366 17.45 6.63 42.55
CA LEU A 366 18.18 7.18 43.71
C LEU A 366 17.31 8.15 44.51
N GLN A 367 16.59 9.05 43.80
CA GLN A 367 15.68 10.00 44.43
C GLN A 367 14.57 9.26 45.19
N LEU A 368 13.91 8.26 44.60
CA LEU A 368 12.90 7.48 45.26
C LEU A 368 13.43 6.83 46.57
N ASN A 369 14.61 6.20 46.50
CA ASN A 369 15.23 5.57 47.66
C ASN A 369 15.54 6.57 48.76
N ALA A 370 16.04 7.76 48.42
CA ALA A 370 16.30 8.82 49.36
C ALA A 370 15.04 9.38 50.01
N THR A 371 14.00 9.63 49.18
CA THR A 371 12.69 10.12 49.63
C THR A 371 12.02 9.11 50.58
N ARG A 372 12.07 7.81 50.29
CA ARG A 372 11.54 6.74 51.16
C ARG A 372 12.26 6.73 52.54
N LYS A 373 13.58 6.85 52.55
CA LYS A 373 14.33 6.95 53.81
C LYS A 373 13.98 8.21 54.61
N SER A 374 13.83 9.34 53.95
CA SER A 374 13.44 10.61 54.60
C SER A 374 11.99 10.58 55.10
N TYR A 375 11.09 9.86 54.43
CA TYR A 375 9.73 9.61 54.90
C TYR A 375 9.71 8.78 56.17
N ILE A 376 10.48 7.69 56.24
CA ILE A 376 10.64 6.88 57.47
C ILE A 376 11.21 7.71 58.60
N GLY A 377 12.09 8.66 58.30
CA GLY A 377 12.65 9.60 59.29
C GLY A 377 11.73 10.79 59.63
N GLY A 378 10.51 10.87 59.12
CA GLY A 378 9.53 11.92 59.40
C GLY A 378 9.83 13.28 58.74
N GLN A 379 10.78 13.34 57.78
CA GLN A 379 11.19 14.57 57.10
C GLN A 379 10.46 14.83 55.77
N ARG A 380 9.76 13.84 55.25
CA ARG A 380 9.02 13.88 54.00
C ARG A 380 7.63 13.28 54.17
N THR A 381 6.71 13.64 53.31
CA THR A 381 5.33 13.13 53.28
C THR A 381 5.16 11.88 52.40
N MET A 382 4.09 11.16 52.56
CA MET A 382 3.73 10.06 51.66
C MET A 382 3.54 10.55 50.21
N VAL A 383 3.00 11.74 50.03
CA VAL A 383 2.83 12.38 48.70
C VAL A 383 4.20 12.57 48.00
N ASP A 384 5.26 12.94 48.74
CA ASP A 384 6.62 13.05 48.18
C ASP A 384 7.12 11.68 47.66
N VAL A 385 6.83 10.59 48.39
CA VAL A 385 7.18 9.21 47.96
C VAL A 385 6.42 8.83 46.69
N LEU A 386 5.11 9.06 46.69
CA LEU A 386 4.27 8.76 45.53
C LEU A 386 4.67 9.54 44.27
N ASN A 387 5.05 10.81 44.41
CA ASN A 387 5.55 11.63 43.32
C ASN A 387 6.93 11.13 42.81
N ALA A 388 7.82 10.69 43.70
CA ALA A 388 9.09 10.09 43.27
C ALA A 388 8.90 8.74 42.56
N GLU A 389 7.91 7.95 42.94
CA GLU A 389 7.56 6.72 42.26
C GLU A 389 6.99 6.98 40.87
N GLU A 390 6.08 7.95 40.76
CA GLU A 390 5.53 8.35 39.45
C GLU A 390 6.63 8.86 38.50
N LEU A 391 7.59 9.63 39.02
CA LEU A 391 8.74 10.11 38.24
C LEU A 391 9.58 8.94 37.71
N LEU A 392 9.88 7.96 38.56
CA LEU A 392 10.60 6.75 38.14
C LEU A 392 9.80 5.96 37.08
N TYR A 393 8.50 5.78 37.28
CA TYR A 393 7.63 5.10 36.35
C TYR A 393 7.62 5.78 34.98
N ARG A 394 7.47 7.10 34.92
CA ARG A 394 7.53 7.88 33.69
C ARG A 394 8.89 7.76 33.01
N ALA A 395 9.98 7.89 33.73
CA ALA A 395 11.33 7.76 33.18
C ALA A 395 11.57 6.36 32.57
N GLN A 396 11.05 5.30 33.18
CA GLN A 396 11.12 3.95 32.63
C GLN A 396 10.28 3.81 31.36
N GLN A 397 9.07 4.37 31.32
CA GLN A 397 8.23 4.39 30.13
C GLN A 397 8.92 5.11 28.96
N ASP A 398 9.51 6.26 29.23
CA ASP A 398 10.19 7.06 28.20
C ASP A 398 11.43 6.35 27.64
N LEU A 399 12.18 5.63 28.50
CA LEU A 399 13.31 4.81 28.07
C LEU A 399 12.84 3.65 27.16
N ILE A 400 11.82 2.92 27.58
CA ILE A 400 11.23 1.84 26.79
C ILE A 400 10.78 2.38 25.43
N LYS A 401 9.98 3.45 25.43
CA LYS A 401 9.51 4.08 24.20
C LYS A 401 10.65 4.48 23.27
N ALA A 402 11.70 5.10 23.79
CA ALA A 402 12.83 5.54 22.97
C ALA A 402 13.57 4.37 22.29
N LYS A 403 13.63 3.19 22.93
CA LYS A 403 14.20 1.97 22.33
C LYS A 403 13.34 1.50 21.14
N TYR A 404 12.03 1.45 21.31
CA TYR A 404 11.12 1.03 20.24
C TYR A 404 11.06 2.05 19.09
N ASP A 405 11.05 3.36 19.40
CA ASP A 405 11.11 4.44 18.39
C ASP A 405 12.38 4.31 17.53
N TYR A 406 13.52 3.94 18.12
CA TYR A 406 14.76 3.69 17.39
C TYR A 406 14.65 2.50 16.44
N ILE A 407 14.12 1.36 16.89
CA ILE A 407 13.97 0.16 16.05
C ILE A 407 13.09 0.46 14.83
N GLN A 408 11.99 1.16 15.06
CA GLN A 408 11.07 1.57 14.00
C GLN A 408 11.73 2.53 13.00
N ALA A 409 12.43 3.55 13.51
CA ALA A 409 13.13 4.52 12.67
C ALA A 409 14.24 3.86 11.82
N TRP A 410 14.97 2.91 12.41
CA TRP A 410 15.99 2.15 11.69
C TRP A 410 15.39 1.28 10.58
N ALA A 411 14.28 0.61 10.81
CA ALA A 411 13.57 -0.16 9.80
C ALA A 411 13.05 0.73 8.64
N LEU A 412 12.45 1.89 8.97
CA LEU A 412 11.95 2.85 7.99
C LEU A 412 13.09 3.46 7.15
N LEU A 413 14.24 3.76 7.76
CA LEU A 413 15.42 4.26 7.06
C LEU A 413 15.87 3.28 5.96
N HIS A 414 15.90 1.99 6.28
CA HIS A 414 16.21 0.94 5.31
C HIS A 414 15.11 0.71 4.26
N GLN A 415 13.84 0.92 4.63
CA GLN A 415 12.76 0.89 3.66
C GLN A 415 12.87 2.00 2.62
N TYR A 416 13.13 3.24 3.05
CA TYR A 416 13.26 4.37 2.13
C TYR A 416 14.39 4.21 1.11
N THR A 417 15.45 3.49 1.47
CA THR A 417 16.58 3.18 0.58
C THR A 417 16.44 1.85 -0.16
N ASN A 418 15.30 1.13 0.02
CA ASN A 418 15.04 -0.20 -0.53
C ASN A 418 16.13 -1.22 -0.17
N THR A 419 16.64 -1.15 1.07
CA THR A 419 17.67 -2.05 1.61
C THR A 419 17.15 -2.93 2.75
N LEU A 420 15.84 -2.90 3.03
CA LEU A 420 15.21 -3.72 4.07
C LEU A 420 15.01 -5.14 3.56
N ASP A 421 15.85 -6.05 4.03
CA ASP A 421 15.89 -7.47 3.67
C ASP A 421 15.71 -8.38 4.91
N ILE A 422 15.71 -9.69 4.69
CA ILE A 422 15.56 -10.71 5.75
C ILE A 422 16.71 -10.64 6.78
N GLU A 423 17.92 -10.23 6.39
CA GLU A 423 19.04 -10.09 7.31
C GLU A 423 18.77 -8.96 8.30
N LYS A 424 18.21 -7.86 7.84
CA LYS A 424 17.82 -6.73 8.70
C LYS A 424 16.64 -7.06 9.61
N ILE A 425 15.71 -7.90 9.14
CA ILE A 425 14.65 -8.45 9.99
C ILE A 425 15.26 -9.27 11.14
N LYS A 426 16.27 -10.10 10.88
CA LYS A 426 16.97 -10.86 11.91
C LYS A 426 17.74 -9.97 12.89
N ILE A 427 18.31 -8.86 12.44
CA ILE A 427 18.94 -7.86 13.33
C ILE A 427 17.89 -7.30 14.31
N ILE A 428 16.71 -6.96 13.81
CA ILE A 428 15.60 -6.50 14.66
C ILE A 428 15.16 -7.62 15.62
N GLU A 429 15.02 -8.84 15.14
CA GLU A 429 14.63 -10.00 15.93
C GLU A 429 15.59 -10.24 17.12
N ASN A 430 16.90 -10.03 16.93
CA ASN A 430 17.91 -10.21 17.98
C ASN A 430 17.73 -9.26 19.18
N TYR A 431 16.98 -8.18 19.05
CA TYR A 431 16.62 -7.32 20.18
C TYR A 431 15.56 -7.96 21.09
N PHE A 432 14.81 -8.94 20.55
CA PHE A 432 13.70 -9.61 21.22
C PHE A 432 14.08 -11.07 21.52
N GLN A 433 14.24 -11.41 22.79
CA GLN A 433 14.42 -12.82 23.19
C GLN A 433 13.95 -13.11 24.60
#